data_0442638c22b9c425e3983f5f090b4e39
#
_entry.id   0442638c22b9c425e3983f5f090b4e39
#
_cell.length_a   1.000
_cell.length_b   1.000
_cell.length_c   1.000
_cell.angle_alpha   90.00
_cell.angle_beta   90.00
_cell.angle_gamma   90.00
#
_symmetry.space_group_name_H-M   'P 1'
#
loop_
_entity.id
_entity.type
_entity.pdbx_description
1 polymer ?
#
loop_
_entity_poly.entity_id
_entity_poly.type
_entity_poly.pdbx_seq_one_letter_code
_entity_poly.pdbx_strand_id
1 'polypeptide(L)'
;MDSLPGRSFGRVTAPELAVFVSGVASMGLEILAGRMVAPQFGSSIYTWGSIIGVFLAALSLGYHYGGKRAAERASVDRLTWLLLGTAAYVALLIFAGDLLLAAGSSFPLPSRFASLPAITLLFGPPTYLLGFISPYAAELSNTEEIGEASGRVYALGTVGSILGAFGTTFFLIPSLGIEAISFLFGLLLVGTALSITLPSMNREPLFATVGVTVLLVASIGSGAVGVSTGGQVVYQTQTPYQELEVADLGDTRTLYLDGQRHSAMDLDDPNRHVFEYTRYFHMPYLFAKDPDDIDRVLFVGGGGFTGPKRFAAEYNATVDVVEIDPEVIDVAKEYFRVEESEQLNIHNGDGRRYLRNTNHTYDLIVLDAYKKDKVPFQLTTVEFM
;
A
#
# COMPACT_ATOMS: atom_id res chain seq x y z
N MET A 1 -52.28 -17.80 11.83
CA MET A 1 -50.98 -18.40 11.45
C MET A 1 -50.76 -18.03 10.00
N ASP A 2 -50.30 -16.80 9.78
CA ASP A 2 -50.03 -16.31 8.44
C ASP A 2 -48.65 -16.81 8.00
N SER A 3 -48.68 -17.56 6.90
CA SER A 3 -47.50 -18.07 6.25
C SER A 3 -46.65 -16.90 5.74
N LEU A 4 -45.46 -16.73 6.28
CA LEU A 4 -44.46 -15.83 5.74
C LEU A 4 -44.23 -16.18 4.26
N PRO A 5 -44.33 -15.23 3.33
CA PRO A 5 -44.04 -15.50 1.93
C PRO A 5 -42.55 -15.86 1.80
N GLY A 6 -42.28 -17.08 1.30
CA GLY A 6 -40.95 -17.53 0.98
C GLY A 6 -40.27 -16.55 0.00
N ARG A 7 -39.38 -15.69 0.50
CA ARG A 7 -38.53 -14.86 -0.33
C ARG A 7 -37.56 -15.80 -1.06
N SER A 8 -37.83 -16.03 -2.33
CA SER A 8 -36.79 -16.56 -3.23
C SER A 8 -35.66 -15.52 -3.23
N PHE A 9 -34.46 -15.93 -2.88
CA PHE A 9 -33.24 -15.12 -3.15
C PHE A 9 -33.20 -14.91 -4.67
N GLY A 10 -33.72 -13.76 -5.14
CA GLY A 10 -33.77 -13.40 -6.54
C GLY A 10 -32.34 -13.32 -7.11
N ARG A 11 -32.21 -13.62 -8.40
CA ARG A 11 -30.95 -13.44 -9.14
C ARG A 11 -30.45 -12.01 -8.94
N VAL A 12 -29.16 -11.87 -8.62
CA VAL A 12 -28.48 -10.56 -8.56
C VAL A 12 -28.64 -9.86 -9.89
N THR A 13 -29.18 -8.65 -9.88
CA THR A 13 -29.40 -7.85 -11.09
C THR A 13 -28.10 -7.14 -11.51
N ALA A 14 -28.04 -6.72 -12.78
CA ALA A 14 -26.85 -5.99 -13.29
C ALA A 14 -26.52 -4.72 -12.47
N PRO A 15 -27.48 -3.84 -12.10
CA PRO A 15 -27.22 -2.69 -11.22
C PRO A 15 -26.70 -3.09 -9.83
N GLU A 16 -27.24 -4.16 -9.25
CA GLU A 16 -26.81 -4.66 -7.94
C GLU A 16 -25.37 -5.15 -7.95
N LEU A 17 -24.99 -5.89 -9.01
CA LEU A 17 -23.62 -6.35 -9.21
C LEU A 17 -22.66 -5.15 -9.33
N ALA A 18 -23.06 -4.12 -10.11
CA ALA A 18 -22.25 -2.92 -10.26
C ALA A 18 -22.03 -2.19 -8.93
N VAL A 19 -23.07 -2.05 -8.09
CA VAL A 19 -22.95 -1.43 -6.77
C VAL A 19 -22.02 -2.24 -5.85
N PHE A 20 -22.21 -3.55 -5.80
CA PHE A 20 -21.36 -4.40 -5.00
C PHE A 20 -19.89 -4.27 -5.39
N VAL A 21 -19.59 -4.36 -6.70
CA VAL A 21 -18.23 -4.23 -7.23
C VAL A 21 -17.67 -2.83 -7.03
N SER A 22 -18.49 -1.78 -7.17
CA SER A 22 -18.06 -0.42 -6.89
C SER A 22 -17.65 -0.22 -5.44
N GLY A 23 -18.37 -0.85 -4.50
CA GLY A 23 -18.01 -0.87 -3.09
C GLY A 23 -16.66 -1.57 -2.84
N VAL A 24 -16.47 -2.76 -3.44
CA VAL A 24 -15.19 -3.50 -3.36
C VAL A 24 -14.04 -2.64 -3.89
N ALA A 25 -14.19 -2.08 -5.09
CA ALA A 25 -13.16 -1.30 -5.74
C ALA A 25 -12.87 0.03 -4.98
N SER A 26 -13.90 0.74 -4.51
CA SER A 26 -13.73 1.99 -3.78
C SER A 26 -12.91 1.81 -2.51
N MET A 27 -13.32 0.87 -1.64
CA MET A 27 -12.60 0.63 -0.39
C MET A 27 -11.25 -0.04 -0.61
N GLY A 28 -11.15 -0.93 -1.61
CA GLY A 28 -9.88 -1.52 -1.98
C GLY A 28 -8.86 -0.48 -2.44
N LEU A 29 -9.27 0.46 -3.29
CA LEU A 29 -8.44 1.58 -3.74
C LEU A 29 -8.10 2.55 -2.60
N GLU A 30 -9.01 2.78 -1.64
CA GLU A 30 -8.74 3.62 -0.46
C GLU A 30 -7.63 3.03 0.41
N ILE A 31 -7.69 1.73 0.68
CA ILE A 31 -6.62 1.03 1.42
C ILE A 31 -5.30 1.06 0.63
N LEU A 32 -5.37 0.82 -0.69
CA LEU A 32 -4.19 0.84 -1.56
C LEU A 32 -3.56 2.24 -1.64
N ALA A 33 -4.38 3.30 -1.57
CA ALA A 33 -3.90 4.68 -1.53
C ALA A 33 -2.94 4.92 -0.37
N GLY A 34 -3.21 4.33 0.80
CA GLY A 34 -2.31 4.39 1.95
C GLY A 34 -0.92 3.85 1.63
N ARG A 35 -0.85 2.74 0.89
CA ARG A 35 0.42 2.13 0.47
C ARG A 35 1.14 2.96 -0.59
N MET A 36 0.40 3.49 -1.58
CA MET A 36 0.98 4.26 -2.69
C MET A 36 1.57 5.61 -2.23
N VAL A 37 0.94 6.28 -1.24
CA VAL A 37 1.40 7.61 -0.82
C VAL A 37 2.32 7.60 0.39
N ALA A 38 2.38 6.49 1.14
CA ALA A 38 3.21 6.37 2.34
C ALA A 38 4.72 6.58 2.08
N PRO A 39 5.32 6.09 0.98
CA PRO A 39 6.72 6.35 0.65
C PRO A 39 7.04 7.84 0.56
N GLN A 40 6.15 8.63 -0.04
CA GLN A 40 6.35 10.07 -0.27
C GLN A 40 5.98 10.94 0.93
N PHE A 41 4.88 10.64 1.64
CA PHE A 41 4.31 11.51 2.68
C PHE A 41 4.32 10.91 4.09
N GLY A 42 4.77 9.65 4.24
CA GLY A 42 4.67 8.91 5.48
C GLY A 42 3.23 8.51 5.83
N SER A 43 3.08 7.66 6.86
CA SER A 43 1.77 7.17 7.34
C SER A 43 1.25 7.97 8.53
N SER A 44 1.30 9.31 8.44
CA SER A 44 0.84 10.22 9.50
C SER A 44 -0.69 10.33 9.55
N ILE A 45 -1.20 10.84 10.67
CA ILE A 45 -2.63 11.17 10.81
C ILE A 45 -3.09 12.17 9.71
N TYR A 46 -2.21 13.07 9.28
CA TYR A 46 -2.51 14.01 8.20
C TYR A 46 -2.64 13.33 6.85
N THR A 47 -1.79 12.35 6.56
CA THR A 47 -1.86 11.55 5.33
C THR A 47 -3.14 10.72 5.29
N TRP A 48 -3.44 9.99 6.36
CA TRP A 48 -4.69 9.22 6.47
C TRP A 48 -5.93 10.09 6.45
N GLY A 49 -5.93 11.22 7.14
CA GLY A 49 -7.02 12.20 7.10
C GLY A 49 -7.25 12.77 5.69
N SER A 50 -6.18 12.98 4.93
CA SER A 50 -6.26 13.41 3.53
C SER A 50 -6.85 12.33 2.62
N ILE A 51 -6.46 11.06 2.78
CA ILE A 51 -7.02 9.92 2.03
C ILE A 51 -8.53 9.84 2.26
N ILE A 52 -8.93 9.68 3.53
CA ILE A 52 -10.34 9.57 3.91
C ILE A 52 -11.13 10.78 3.43
N GLY A 53 -10.61 12.00 3.64
CA GLY A 53 -11.27 13.24 3.25
C GLY A 53 -11.49 13.35 1.73
N VAL A 54 -10.48 13.00 0.92
CA VAL A 54 -10.59 13.03 -0.56
C VAL A 54 -11.57 11.98 -1.06
N PHE A 55 -11.51 10.75 -0.54
CA PHE A 55 -12.43 9.69 -0.93
C PHE A 55 -13.89 10.06 -0.59
N LEU A 56 -14.16 10.52 0.63
CA LEU A 56 -15.51 10.96 1.04
C LEU A 56 -16.01 12.15 0.22
N ALA A 57 -15.16 13.15 -0.04
CA ALA A 57 -15.51 14.29 -0.86
C ALA A 57 -15.83 13.89 -2.30
N ALA A 58 -14.99 13.05 -2.91
CA ALA A 58 -15.19 12.57 -4.27
C ALA A 58 -16.44 11.71 -4.39
N LEU A 59 -16.70 10.78 -3.47
CA LEU A 59 -17.94 10.00 -3.41
C LEU A 59 -19.17 10.90 -3.23
N SER A 60 -19.11 11.88 -2.32
CA SER A 60 -20.22 12.81 -2.07
C SER A 60 -20.58 13.62 -3.33
N LEU A 61 -19.56 14.13 -4.03
CA LEU A 61 -19.77 14.81 -5.31
C LEU A 61 -20.32 13.85 -6.36
N GLY A 62 -19.80 12.63 -6.42
CA GLY A 62 -20.28 11.57 -7.30
C GLY A 62 -21.74 11.22 -7.05
N TYR A 63 -22.15 11.03 -5.81
CA TYR A 63 -23.54 10.78 -5.43
C TYR A 63 -24.46 11.96 -5.80
N HIS A 64 -24.03 13.20 -5.52
CA HIS A 64 -24.81 14.39 -5.81
C HIS A 64 -25.06 14.57 -7.32
N TYR A 65 -24.00 14.58 -8.11
CA TYR A 65 -24.11 14.76 -9.56
C TYR A 65 -24.64 13.52 -10.25
N GLY A 66 -24.30 12.34 -9.74
CA GLY A 66 -24.82 11.05 -10.19
C GLY A 66 -26.32 10.96 -10.01
N GLY A 67 -26.86 11.33 -8.84
CA GLY A 67 -28.30 11.37 -8.57
C GLY A 67 -29.07 12.26 -9.52
N LYS A 68 -28.57 13.48 -9.75
CA LYS A 68 -29.20 14.40 -10.73
C LYS A 68 -29.25 13.82 -12.14
N ARG A 69 -28.16 13.21 -12.59
CA ARG A 69 -28.08 12.61 -13.93
C ARG A 69 -28.84 11.31 -14.05
N ALA A 70 -28.89 10.51 -12.99
CA ALA A 70 -29.62 9.26 -12.96
C ALA A 70 -31.14 9.52 -13.13
N ALA A 71 -31.70 10.49 -12.40
CA ALA A 71 -33.11 10.86 -12.50
C ALA A 71 -33.54 11.26 -13.93
N GLU A 72 -32.61 11.83 -14.72
CA GLU A 72 -32.92 12.24 -16.08
C GLU A 72 -32.69 11.14 -17.12
N ARG A 73 -31.67 10.34 -16.92
CA ARG A 73 -31.11 9.51 -18.00
C ARG A 73 -30.45 8.21 -17.53
N ALA A 74 -30.93 7.56 -16.48
CA ALA A 74 -30.36 6.28 -16.06
C ALA A 74 -30.49 5.23 -17.18
N SER A 75 -29.39 4.52 -17.46
CA SER A 75 -29.39 3.39 -18.38
C SER A 75 -28.25 2.42 -18.01
N VAL A 76 -28.43 1.16 -18.39
CA VAL A 76 -27.43 0.13 -18.18
C VAL A 76 -26.14 0.45 -18.95
N ASP A 77 -26.24 1.01 -20.15
CA ASP A 77 -25.08 1.42 -20.96
C ASP A 77 -24.25 2.49 -20.24
N ARG A 78 -24.91 3.46 -19.60
CA ARG A 78 -24.19 4.50 -18.83
C ARG A 78 -23.51 3.94 -17.60
N LEU A 79 -24.14 2.97 -16.94
CA LEU A 79 -23.51 2.26 -15.83
C LEU A 79 -22.24 1.54 -16.29
N THR A 80 -22.31 0.92 -17.47
CA THR A 80 -21.14 0.31 -18.11
C THR A 80 -20.03 1.33 -18.39
N TRP A 81 -20.37 2.49 -18.97
CA TRP A 81 -19.39 3.53 -19.24
C TRP A 81 -18.73 4.11 -17.97
N LEU A 82 -19.45 4.17 -16.85
CA LEU A 82 -18.88 4.58 -15.55
C LEU A 82 -17.85 3.56 -15.04
N LEU A 83 -18.17 2.26 -15.12
CA LEU A 83 -17.24 1.18 -14.76
C LEU A 83 -16.01 1.19 -15.65
N LEU A 84 -16.18 1.32 -16.97
CA LEU A 84 -15.07 1.36 -17.93
C LEU A 84 -14.21 2.63 -17.76
N GLY A 85 -14.83 3.78 -17.49
CA GLY A 85 -14.11 5.03 -17.22
C GLY A 85 -13.26 4.93 -15.95
N THR A 86 -13.79 4.29 -14.91
CA THR A 86 -13.02 4.02 -13.69
C THR A 86 -11.88 3.04 -13.96
N ALA A 87 -12.12 1.94 -14.68
CA ALA A 87 -11.09 0.98 -15.03
C ALA A 87 -9.99 1.59 -15.92
N ALA A 88 -10.35 2.47 -16.87
CA ALA A 88 -9.39 3.21 -17.68
C ALA A 88 -8.51 4.15 -16.82
N TYR A 89 -9.09 4.79 -15.81
CA TYR A 89 -8.32 5.60 -14.88
C TYR A 89 -7.40 4.74 -13.99
N VAL A 90 -7.84 3.56 -13.57
CA VAL A 90 -6.98 2.60 -12.86
C VAL A 90 -5.80 2.17 -13.74
N ALA A 91 -6.02 1.93 -15.04
CA ALA A 91 -4.92 1.69 -15.97
C ALA A 91 -3.93 2.88 -16.05
N LEU A 92 -4.45 4.12 -16.04
CA LEU A 92 -3.61 5.32 -15.96
C LEU A 92 -2.83 5.38 -14.64
N LEU A 93 -3.41 4.98 -13.51
CA LEU A 93 -2.71 4.91 -12.22
C LEU A 93 -1.55 3.90 -12.27
N ILE A 94 -1.74 2.75 -12.89
CA ILE A 94 -0.68 1.76 -13.05
C ILE A 94 0.45 2.30 -13.95
N PHE A 95 0.07 2.95 -15.07
CA PHE A 95 1.04 3.45 -16.05
C PHE A 95 1.79 4.70 -15.60
N ALA A 96 1.11 5.65 -14.95
CA ALA A 96 1.61 6.99 -14.68
C ALA A 96 1.42 7.43 -13.21
N GLY A 97 1.21 6.47 -12.29
CA GLY A 97 0.97 6.76 -10.87
C GLY A 97 2.09 7.57 -10.24
N ASP A 98 3.34 7.20 -10.49
CA ASP A 98 4.51 7.90 -9.95
C ASP A 98 4.65 9.33 -10.50
N LEU A 99 4.35 9.52 -11.79
CA LEU A 99 4.33 10.84 -12.40
C LEU A 99 3.24 11.72 -11.80
N LEU A 100 2.05 11.17 -11.58
CA LEU A 100 0.93 11.86 -10.94
C LEU A 100 1.23 12.17 -9.47
N LEU A 101 1.88 11.25 -8.77
CA LEU A 101 2.36 11.44 -7.40
C LEU A 101 3.38 12.57 -7.32
N ALA A 102 4.38 12.55 -8.20
CA ALA A 102 5.41 13.60 -8.30
C ALA A 102 4.79 14.97 -8.64
N ALA A 103 3.85 15.01 -9.60
CA ALA A 103 3.14 16.23 -9.95
C ALA A 103 2.33 16.77 -8.76
N GLY A 104 1.62 15.90 -8.03
CA GLY A 104 0.86 16.28 -6.85
C GLY A 104 1.73 16.75 -5.69
N SER A 105 2.93 16.17 -5.52
CA SER A 105 3.86 16.53 -4.45
C SER A 105 4.63 17.84 -4.72
N SER A 106 4.61 18.33 -5.94
CA SER A 106 5.31 19.57 -6.33
C SER A 106 4.64 20.86 -5.82
N PHE A 107 3.40 20.78 -5.30
CA PHE A 107 2.70 21.94 -4.77
C PHE A 107 3.30 22.41 -3.44
N PRO A 108 3.68 23.69 -3.30
CA PRO A 108 4.33 24.23 -2.10
C PRO A 108 3.30 24.46 -0.98
N LEU A 109 2.84 23.39 -0.35
CA LEU A 109 1.91 23.44 0.76
C LEU A 109 2.61 23.14 2.10
N PRO A 110 2.11 23.68 3.22
CA PRO A 110 2.59 23.25 4.54
C PRO A 110 2.50 21.72 4.69
N SER A 111 3.46 21.12 5.39
CA SER A 111 3.63 19.66 5.49
C SER A 111 2.36 18.89 5.87
N ARG A 112 1.49 19.49 6.70
CA ARG A 112 0.20 18.90 7.09
C ARG A 112 -0.80 18.75 5.93
N PHE A 113 -0.66 19.50 4.84
CA PHE A 113 -1.52 19.48 3.65
C PHE A 113 -0.80 18.95 2.41
N ALA A 114 0.47 18.60 2.51
CA ALA A 114 1.32 18.26 1.37
C ALA A 114 0.80 17.05 0.57
N SER A 115 0.12 16.09 1.22
CA SER A 115 -0.43 14.91 0.57
C SER A 115 -1.75 15.16 -0.18
N LEU A 116 -2.51 16.21 0.15
CA LEU A 116 -3.83 16.47 -0.43
C LEU A 116 -3.85 16.57 -1.95
N PRO A 117 -2.98 17.34 -2.63
CA PRO A 117 -3.02 17.46 -4.09
C PRO A 117 -2.73 16.12 -4.79
N ALA A 118 -1.73 15.39 -4.31
CA ALA A 118 -1.36 14.10 -4.86
C ALA A 118 -2.51 13.08 -4.72
N ILE A 119 -3.10 12.94 -3.53
CA ILE A 119 -4.22 12.04 -3.28
C ILE A 119 -5.44 12.45 -4.12
N THR A 120 -5.71 13.77 -4.24
CA THR A 120 -6.83 14.27 -5.06
C THR A 120 -6.62 13.93 -6.53
N LEU A 121 -5.40 14.09 -7.04
CA LEU A 121 -5.08 13.79 -8.43
C LEU A 121 -5.14 12.29 -8.71
N LEU A 122 -4.59 11.47 -7.84
CA LEU A 122 -4.54 10.01 -8.01
C LEU A 122 -5.91 9.36 -7.85
N PHE A 123 -6.64 9.68 -6.79
CA PHE A 123 -7.81 8.91 -6.36
C PHE A 123 -9.14 9.68 -6.46
N GLY A 124 -9.11 11.01 -6.58
CA GLY A 124 -10.32 11.82 -6.75
C GLY A 124 -11.17 11.41 -7.96
N PRO A 125 -10.60 11.36 -9.18
CA PRO A 125 -11.37 11.04 -10.38
C PRO A 125 -12.01 9.64 -10.38
N PRO A 126 -11.29 8.53 -10.09
CA PRO A 126 -11.89 7.21 -10.09
C PRO A 126 -12.96 7.06 -9.00
N THR A 127 -12.73 7.62 -7.81
CA THR A 127 -13.69 7.61 -6.70
C THR A 127 -14.94 8.42 -7.01
N TYR A 128 -14.78 9.57 -7.68
CA TYR A 128 -15.90 10.37 -8.17
C TYR A 128 -16.78 9.59 -9.14
N LEU A 129 -16.19 8.85 -10.09
CA LEU A 129 -16.92 7.99 -11.03
C LEU A 129 -17.63 6.84 -10.32
N LEU A 130 -16.99 6.20 -9.36
CA LEU A 130 -17.61 5.15 -8.53
C LEU A 130 -18.83 5.68 -7.76
N GLY A 131 -18.81 6.95 -7.33
CA GLY A 131 -19.93 7.59 -6.66
C GLY A 131 -21.20 7.69 -7.52
N PHE A 132 -21.10 7.69 -8.84
CA PHE A 132 -22.29 7.69 -9.71
C PHE A 132 -23.04 6.34 -9.70
N ILE A 133 -22.37 5.23 -9.41
CA ILE A 133 -22.92 3.89 -9.61
C ILE A 133 -24.13 3.65 -8.72
N SER A 134 -24.08 4.03 -7.44
CA SER A 134 -25.17 3.79 -6.49
C SER A 134 -26.47 4.52 -6.86
N PRO A 135 -26.49 5.84 -7.20
CA PRO A 135 -27.69 6.53 -7.67
C PRO A 135 -28.26 5.91 -8.96
N TYR A 136 -27.38 5.56 -9.92
CA TYR A 136 -27.83 4.92 -11.16
C TYR A 136 -28.46 3.55 -10.91
N ALA A 137 -27.87 2.76 -10.00
CA ALA A 137 -28.41 1.47 -9.65
C ALA A 137 -29.75 1.56 -8.90
N ALA A 138 -29.90 2.56 -8.03
CA ALA A 138 -31.18 2.80 -7.36
C ALA A 138 -32.28 3.16 -8.35
N GLU A 139 -32.01 4.03 -9.33
CA GLU A 139 -32.97 4.41 -10.37
C GLU A 139 -33.32 3.24 -11.33
N LEU A 140 -32.35 2.37 -11.59
CA LEU A 140 -32.54 1.17 -12.44
C LEU A 140 -33.13 -0.02 -11.70
N SER A 141 -33.39 0.09 -10.40
CA SER A 141 -34.00 -0.98 -9.62
C SER A 141 -35.48 -1.13 -10.01
N ASN A 142 -35.93 -2.39 -10.16
CA ASN A 142 -37.32 -2.71 -10.52
C ASN A 142 -38.28 -2.67 -9.31
N THR A 143 -37.89 -2.05 -8.21
CA THR A 143 -38.69 -2.00 -6.98
C THR A 143 -39.52 -0.74 -6.98
N GLU A 144 -40.85 -0.84 -6.81
CA GLU A 144 -41.77 0.31 -6.80
C GLU A 144 -41.59 1.21 -5.57
N GLU A 145 -40.98 0.68 -4.49
CA GLU A 145 -40.73 1.43 -3.25
C GLU A 145 -39.32 2.00 -3.22
N ILE A 146 -39.17 3.31 -3.32
CA ILE A 146 -37.89 4.05 -3.31
C ILE A 146 -37.05 3.69 -2.07
N GLY A 147 -37.70 3.50 -0.92
CA GLY A 147 -37.01 3.14 0.34
C GLY A 147 -36.36 1.76 0.29
N GLU A 148 -37.06 0.75 -0.27
CA GLU A 148 -36.52 -0.60 -0.43
C GLU A 148 -35.36 -0.63 -1.43
N ALA A 149 -35.52 0.01 -2.59
CA ALA A 149 -34.48 0.13 -3.61
C ALA A 149 -33.20 0.75 -3.05
N SER A 150 -33.34 1.89 -2.38
CA SER A 150 -32.21 2.60 -1.76
C SER A 150 -31.56 1.77 -0.67
N GLY A 151 -32.34 1.18 0.22
CA GLY A 151 -31.82 0.31 1.29
C GLY A 151 -31.01 -0.88 0.76
N ARG A 152 -31.49 -1.53 -0.30
CA ARG A 152 -30.81 -2.65 -0.93
C ARG A 152 -29.49 -2.24 -1.61
N VAL A 153 -29.49 -1.13 -2.32
CA VAL A 153 -28.28 -0.56 -2.94
C VAL A 153 -27.24 -0.22 -1.87
N TYR A 154 -27.63 0.46 -0.78
CA TYR A 154 -26.74 0.77 0.32
C TYR A 154 -26.18 -0.49 1.00
N ALA A 155 -27.01 -1.49 1.25
CA ALA A 155 -26.59 -2.74 1.87
C ALA A 155 -25.55 -3.46 1.00
N LEU A 156 -25.80 -3.60 -0.31
CA LEU A 156 -24.90 -4.26 -1.24
C LEU A 156 -23.57 -3.50 -1.38
N GLY A 157 -23.62 -2.16 -1.51
CA GLY A 157 -22.44 -1.33 -1.56
C GLY A 157 -21.60 -1.43 -0.30
N THR A 158 -22.25 -1.45 0.88
CA THR A 158 -21.55 -1.60 2.16
C THR A 158 -20.90 -2.97 2.30
N VAL A 159 -21.60 -4.05 1.94
CA VAL A 159 -21.01 -5.41 1.94
C VAL A 159 -19.81 -5.48 1.00
N GLY A 160 -19.94 -4.89 -0.21
CA GLY A 160 -18.83 -4.76 -1.15
C GLY A 160 -17.64 -4.01 -0.52
N SER A 161 -17.89 -2.88 0.13
CA SER A 161 -16.88 -2.07 0.81
C SER A 161 -16.17 -2.84 1.93
N ILE A 162 -16.90 -3.60 2.74
CA ILE A 162 -16.33 -4.44 3.79
C ILE A 162 -15.40 -5.48 3.16
N LEU A 163 -15.85 -6.18 2.12
CA LEU A 163 -15.03 -7.19 1.44
C LEU A 163 -13.81 -6.56 0.75
N GLY A 164 -13.97 -5.39 0.16
CA GLY A 164 -12.88 -4.61 -0.42
C GLY A 164 -11.83 -4.24 0.62
N ALA A 165 -12.26 -3.69 1.76
CA ALA A 165 -11.35 -3.30 2.84
C ALA A 165 -10.59 -4.50 3.43
N PHE A 166 -11.32 -5.52 3.90
CA PHE A 166 -10.71 -6.69 4.54
C PHE A 166 -9.91 -7.52 3.53
N GLY A 167 -10.46 -7.74 2.32
CA GLY A 167 -9.79 -8.49 1.26
C GLY A 167 -8.47 -7.84 0.86
N THR A 168 -8.46 -6.53 0.66
CA THR A 168 -7.24 -5.81 0.30
C THR A 168 -6.23 -5.83 1.45
N THR A 169 -6.65 -5.54 2.67
CA THR A 169 -5.75 -5.44 3.82
C THR A 169 -5.12 -6.78 4.20
N PHE A 170 -5.92 -7.84 4.29
CA PHE A 170 -5.46 -9.09 4.91
C PHE A 170 -5.04 -10.17 3.90
N PHE A 171 -5.43 -10.02 2.63
CA PHE A 171 -5.13 -11.04 1.61
C PHE A 171 -4.34 -10.47 0.42
N LEU A 172 -4.76 -9.33 -0.15
CA LEU A 172 -4.11 -8.83 -1.36
C LEU A 172 -2.76 -8.18 -1.07
N ILE A 173 -2.69 -7.23 -0.11
CA ILE A 173 -1.45 -6.54 0.24
C ILE A 173 -0.34 -7.49 0.70
N PRO A 174 -0.59 -8.53 1.54
CA PRO A 174 0.46 -9.47 1.92
C PRO A 174 0.93 -10.40 0.81
N SER A 175 0.20 -10.50 -0.31
CA SER A 175 0.45 -11.49 -1.35
C SER A 175 0.82 -10.90 -2.70
N LEU A 176 0.52 -9.61 -2.94
CA LEU A 176 0.62 -8.98 -4.25
C LEU A 176 1.18 -7.57 -4.14
N GLY A 177 1.93 -7.15 -5.15
CA GLY A 177 2.36 -5.76 -5.30
C GLY A 177 1.22 -4.80 -5.65
N ILE A 178 1.45 -3.51 -5.44
CA ILE A 178 0.48 -2.43 -5.66
C ILE A 178 -0.10 -2.45 -7.08
N GLU A 179 0.77 -2.66 -8.08
CA GLU A 179 0.37 -2.72 -9.50
C GLU A 179 -0.56 -3.90 -9.78
N ALA A 180 -0.24 -5.09 -9.24
CA ALA A 180 -1.05 -6.29 -9.40
C ALA A 180 -2.43 -6.15 -8.75
N ILE A 181 -2.50 -5.51 -7.57
CA ILE A 181 -3.77 -5.22 -6.89
C ILE A 181 -4.59 -4.21 -7.69
N SER A 182 -3.97 -3.14 -8.19
CA SER A 182 -4.61 -2.15 -9.04
C SER A 182 -5.17 -2.78 -10.30
N PHE A 183 -4.39 -3.65 -10.94
CA PHE A 183 -4.81 -4.42 -12.12
C PHE A 183 -5.99 -5.33 -11.82
N LEU A 184 -5.98 -6.01 -10.67
CA LEU A 184 -7.09 -6.87 -10.24
C LEU A 184 -8.39 -6.06 -10.09
N PHE A 185 -8.35 -4.85 -9.50
CA PHE A 185 -9.50 -3.97 -9.44
C PHE A 185 -9.95 -3.49 -10.81
N GLY A 186 -9.02 -3.14 -11.69
CA GLY A 186 -9.31 -2.83 -13.09
C GLY A 186 -10.03 -3.97 -13.81
N LEU A 187 -9.53 -5.20 -13.68
CA LEU A 187 -10.17 -6.40 -14.24
C LEU A 187 -11.55 -6.66 -13.64
N LEU A 188 -11.73 -6.46 -12.33
CA LEU A 188 -13.01 -6.63 -11.67
C LEU A 188 -14.05 -5.65 -12.23
N LEU A 189 -13.68 -4.39 -12.45
CA LEU A 189 -14.54 -3.37 -13.06
C LEU A 189 -14.86 -3.69 -14.52
N VAL A 190 -13.88 -4.07 -15.32
CA VAL A 190 -14.05 -4.48 -16.72
C VAL A 190 -14.91 -5.73 -16.82
N GLY A 191 -14.65 -6.75 -16.01
CA GLY A 191 -15.43 -8.00 -15.98
C GLY A 191 -16.89 -7.74 -15.63
N THR A 192 -17.15 -6.80 -14.70
CA THR A 192 -18.51 -6.35 -14.35
C THR A 192 -19.15 -5.63 -15.53
N ALA A 193 -18.46 -4.69 -16.17
CA ALA A 193 -18.94 -3.99 -17.36
C ALA A 193 -19.28 -4.97 -18.49
N LEU A 194 -18.43 -5.97 -18.73
CA LEU A 194 -18.68 -7.02 -19.70
C LEU A 194 -19.92 -7.85 -19.38
N SER A 195 -20.05 -8.30 -18.12
CA SER A 195 -21.20 -9.12 -17.69
C SER A 195 -22.55 -8.39 -17.84
N ILE A 196 -22.54 -7.07 -17.69
CA ILE A 196 -23.71 -6.20 -17.86
C ILE A 196 -24.03 -5.98 -19.35
N THR A 197 -23.00 -5.88 -20.19
CA THR A 197 -23.15 -5.54 -21.63
C THR A 197 -23.48 -6.77 -22.48
N LEU A 198 -22.99 -7.95 -22.15
CA LEU A 198 -23.18 -9.18 -22.94
C LEU A 198 -24.65 -9.47 -23.28
N PRO A 199 -25.63 -9.31 -22.37
CA PRO A 199 -27.03 -9.60 -22.70
C PRO A 199 -27.61 -8.66 -23.74
N SER A 200 -27.17 -7.42 -23.84
CA SER A 200 -27.68 -6.39 -24.77
C SER A 200 -27.02 -6.43 -26.14
N MET A 201 -25.83 -7.09 -26.28
CA MET A 201 -25.04 -7.15 -27.49
C MET A 201 -24.73 -5.79 -28.14
N ASN A 202 -24.75 -4.70 -27.35
CA ASN A 202 -24.43 -3.37 -27.84
C ASN A 202 -22.96 -3.28 -28.22
N ARG A 203 -22.67 -2.93 -29.49
CA ARG A 203 -21.31 -2.97 -30.06
C ARG A 203 -20.40 -1.91 -29.45
N GLU A 204 -20.91 -0.70 -29.19
CA GLU A 204 -20.08 0.40 -28.67
C GLU A 204 -19.48 0.10 -27.29
N PRO A 205 -20.24 -0.25 -26.24
CA PRO A 205 -19.65 -0.59 -24.96
C PRO A 205 -18.80 -1.87 -25.02
N LEU A 206 -19.09 -2.81 -25.95
CA LEU A 206 -18.27 -4.00 -26.12
C LEU A 206 -16.88 -3.65 -26.67
N PHE A 207 -16.78 -2.80 -27.70
CA PHE A 207 -15.48 -2.33 -28.21
C PHE A 207 -14.73 -1.50 -27.16
N ALA A 208 -15.41 -0.66 -26.39
CA ALA A 208 -14.82 0.08 -25.29
C ALA A 208 -14.26 -0.86 -24.22
N THR A 209 -14.97 -1.93 -23.88
CA THR A 209 -14.52 -2.95 -22.92
C THR A 209 -13.22 -3.60 -23.40
N VAL A 210 -13.15 -3.99 -24.69
CA VAL A 210 -11.92 -4.53 -25.29
C VAL A 210 -10.79 -3.49 -25.22
N GLY A 211 -11.06 -2.24 -25.58
CA GLY A 211 -10.08 -1.17 -25.55
C GLY A 211 -9.51 -0.93 -24.14
N VAL A 212 -10.37 -0.86 -23.11
CA VAL A 212 -9.94 -0.70 -21.71
C VAL A 212 -9.17 -1.93 -21.22
N THR A 213 -9.58 -3.14 -21.62
CA THR A 213 -8.81 -4.35 -21.29
C THR A 213 -7.40 -4.30 -21.89
N VAL A 214 -7.27 -3.89 -23.15
CA VAL A 214 -5.96 -3.72 -23.78
C VAL A 214 -5.13 -2.65 -23.06
N LEU A 215 -5.72 -1.54 -22.65
CA LEU A 215 -5.03 -0.51 -21.86
C LEU A 215 -4.55 -1.04 -20.52
N LEU A 216 -5.39 -1.81 -19.80
CA LEU A 216 -5.00 -2.44 -18.54
C LEU A 216 -3.85 -3.43 -18.72
N VAL A 217 -3.90 -4.27 -19.76
CA VAL A 217 -2.81 -5.22 -20.02
C VAL A 217 -1.54 -4.49 -20.44
N ALA A 218 -1.66 -3.44 -21.25
CA ALA A 218 -0.51 -2.64 -21.68
C ALA A 218 0.14 -1.87 -20.50
N SER A 219 -0.65 -1.48 -19.48
CA SER A 219 -0.13 -0.74 -18.32
C SER A 219 0.81 -1.59 -17.46
N ILE A 220 0.62 -2.91 -17.35
CA ILE A 220 1.54 -3.81 -16.62
C ILE A 220 2.88 -3.95 -17.34
N GLY A 221 2.85 -4.04 -18.67
CA GLY A 221 4.08 -4.24 -19.46
C GLY A 221 4.95 -2.99 -19.55
N SER A 222 4.42 -1.84 -19.18
CA SER A 222 5.11 -0.54 -19.19
C SER A 222 5.62 -0.10 -17.80
N GLY A 223 5.47 -0.93 -16.78
CA GLY A 223 5.77 -0.68 -15.36
C GLY A 223 7.21 -0.26 -15.05
N ALA A 224 7.73 0.69 -15.81
CA ALA A 224 9.05 1.26 -15.64
C ALA A 224 9.10 2.74 -16.04
N VAL A 225 8.04 3.50 -15.79
CA VAL A 225 8.19 4.94 -15.63
C VAL A 225 8.30 5.25 -14.12
N GLY A 226 8.81 4.28 -13.37
CA GLY A 226 9.35 4.50 -12.04
C GLY A 226 10.62 5.36 -12.23
N VAL A 227 10.77 6.39 -11.44
CA VAL A 227 12.05 7.07 -11.27
C VAL A 227 13.01 5.98 -10.78
N SER A 228 13.79 5.40 -11.72
CA SER A 228 14.80 4.42 -11.34
C SER A 228 15.69 5.09 -10.28
N THR A 229 15.93 4.41 -9.21
CA THR A 229 16.82 4.83 -8.12
C THR A 229 18.26 5.07 -8.59
N GLY A 230 18.50 5.06 -9.90
CA GLY A 230 19.75 5.39 -10.56
C GLY A 230 20.76 4.25 -10.60
N GLY A 231 20.38 3.04 -10.15
CA GLY A 231 21.21 1.83 -10.16
C GLY A 231 20.55 0.66 -10.91
N GLN A 232 21.29 -0.43 -11.05
CA GLN A 232 20.75 -1.69 -11.56
C GLN A 232 19.98 -2.39 -10.44
N VAL A 233 18.66 -2.53 -10.59
CA VAL A 233 17.83 -3.28 -9.63
C VAL A 233 18.24 -4.76 -9.69
N VAL A 234 18.63 -5.32 -8.54
CA VAL A 234 19.07 -6.70 -8.37
C VAL A 234 17.93 -7.55 -7.80
N TYR A 235 17.11 -6.95 -6.93
CA TYR A 235 15.97 -7.60 -6.30
C TYR A 235 14.90 -6.57 -5.94
N GLN A 236 13.62 -6.94 -6.11
CA GLN A 236 12.50 -6.09 -5.71
C GLN A 236 11.33 -6.98 -5.29
N THR A 237 10.70 -6.63 -4.17
CA THR A 237 9.51 -7.31 -3.66
C THR A 237 8.64 -6.38 -2.84
N GLN A 238 7.42 -6.83 -2.55
CA GLN A 238 6.48 -6.16 -1.63
C GLN A 238 6.27 -7.04 -0.41
N THR A 239 6.37 -6.45 0.77
CA THR A 239 6.08 -7.12 2.04
C THR A 239 4.83 -6.53 2.70
N PRO A 240 4.28 -7.16 3.76
CA PRO A 240 3.21 -6.55 4.54
C PRO A 240 3.60 -5.22 5.19
N TYR A 241 4.90 -4.95 5.32
CA TYR A 241 5.43 -3.77 6.01
C TYR A 241 5.79 -2.64 5.04
N GLN A 242 6.39 -2.97 3.86
CA GLN A 242 7.00 -1.99 2.96
C GLN A 242 7.30 -2.57 1.58
N GLU A 243 7.59 -1.70 0.62
CA GLU A 243 8.26 -2.08 -0.61
C GLU A 243 9.76 -2.19 -0.34
N LEU A 244 10.37 -3.28 -0.83
CA LEU A 244 11.78 -3.57 -0.67
C LEU A 244 12.44 -3.66 -2.05
N GLU A 245 13.52 -2.90 -2.24
CA GLU A 245 14.33 -2.94 -3.46
C GLU A 245 15.81 -2.99 -3.09
N VAL A 246 16.56 -3.83 -3.78
CA VAL A 246 18.04 -3.86 -3.74
C VAL A 246 18.55 -3.41 -5.09
N ALA A 247 19.37 -2.38 -5.10
CA ALA A 247 19.95 -1.87 -6.35
C ALA A 247 21.46 -1.62 -6.21
N ASP A 248 22.20 -1.89 -7.27
CA ASP A 248 23.64 -1.68 -7.38
C ASP A 248 23.92 -0.42 -8.20
N LEU A 249 24.74 0.47 -7.64
CA LEU A 249 25.27 1.65 -8.33
C LEU A 249 26.79 1.70 -8.17
N GLY A 250 27.51 1.35 -9.22
CA GLY A 250 28.96 1.14 -9.15
C GLY A 250 29.27 0.02 -8.15
N ASP A 251 30.18 0.28 -7.22
CA ASP A 251 30.60 -0.68 -6.20
C ASP A 251 29.73 -0.63 -4.93
N THR A 252 28.58 0.03 -4.98
CA THR A 252 27.70 0.18 -3.83
C THR A 252 26.37 -0.51 -4.06
N ARG A 253 26.04 -1.48 -3.20
CA ARG A 253 24.72 -2.10 -3.09
C ARG A 253 23.90 -1.38 -2.05
N THR A 254 22.71 -0.95 -2.41
CA THR A 254 21.81 -0.18 -1.52
C THR A 254 20.49 -0.92 -1.33
N LEU A 255 20.05 -1.03 -0.09
CA LEU A 255 18.69 -1.43 0.29
C LEU A 255 17.81 -0.19 0.35
N TYR A 256 16.74 -0.22 -0.42
CA TYR A 256 15.67 0.77 -0.39
C TYR A 256 14.43 0.16 0.24
N LEU A 257 13.83 0.88 1.18
CA LEU A 257 12.56 0.53 1.81
C LEU A 257 11.59 1.68 1.57
N ASP A 258 10.44 1.39 0.92
CA ASP A 258 9.50 2.42 0.46
C ASP A 258 10.21 3.53 -0.36
N GLY A 259 11.13 3.14 -1.25
CA GLY A 259 11.90 4.06 -2.09
C GLY A 259 12.94 4.93 -1.35
N GLN A 260 13.12 4.74 -0.04
CA GLN A 260 14.12 5.45 0.75
C GLN A 260 15.36 4.57 0.98
N ARG A 261 16.54 5.20 0.92
CA ARG A 261 17.80 4.51 1.20
C ARG A 261 17.90 4.18 2.69
N HIS A 262 17.89 2.91 3.03
CA HIS A 262 17.97 2.44 4.42
C HIS A 262 19.33 1.89 4.80
N SER A 263 19.94 1.09 3.94
CA SER A 263 21.26 0.53 4.16
C SER A 263 22.06 0.51 2.88
N ALA A 264 23.38 0.57 2.99
CA ALA A 264 24.26 0.39 1.86
C ALA A 264 25.50 -0.40 2.26
N MET A 265 25.99 -1.22 1.34
CA MET A 265 27.19 -2.03 1.49
C MET A 265 28.13 -1.76 0.31
N ASP A 266 29.40 -1.62 0.60
CA ASP A 266 30.44 -1.65 -0.40
C ASP A 266 30.69 -3.09 -0.85
N LEU A 267 30.68 -3.33 -2.15
CA LEU A 267 30.82 -4.68 -2.71
C LEU A 267 32.25 -5.21 -2.57
N ASP A 268 33.23 -4.31 -2.56
CA ASP A 268 34.65 -4.63 -2.41
C ASP A 268 35.07 -4.77 -0.94
N ASP A 269 34.50 -3.92 -0.05
CA ASP A 269 34.69 -3.97 1.40
C ASP A 269 33.35 -3.99 2.15
N PRO A 270 32.76 -5.19 2.34
CA PRO A 270 31.43 -5.34 2.93
C PRO A 270 31.30 -4.88 4.39
N ASN A 271 32.42 -4.62 5.07
CA ASN A 271 32.46 -4.11 6.44
C ASN A 271 32.65 -2.59 6.50
N ARG A 272 32.89 -1.92 5.37
CA ARG A 272 33.01 -0.48 5.32
C ARG A 272 31.67 0.20 5.54
N HIS A 273 31.65 1.19 6.44
CA HIS A 273 30.47 2.05 6.58
C HIS A 273 30.31 2.94 5.34
N VAL A 274 29.23 2.73 4.59
CA VAL A 274 28.87 3.56 3.44
C VAL A 274 28.11 4.81 3.90
N PHE A 275 27.17 4.65 4.83
CA PHE A 275 26.44 5.77 5.41
C PHE A 275 27.16 6.30 6.64
N GLU A 276 27.30 7.61 6.70
CA GLU A 276 28.04 8.29 7.76
C GLU A 276 27.38 8.10 9.14
N TYR A 277 26.05 8.05 9.20
CA TYR A 277 25.32 7.92 10.46
C TYR A 277 25.62 6.59 11.18
N THR A 278 25.93 5.52 10.46
CA THR A 278 26.24 4.22 11.07
C THR A 278 27.50 4.26 11.94
N ARG A 279 28.38 5.27 11.73
CA ARG A 279 29.55 5.49 12.59
C ARG A 279 29.16 5.91 14.01
N TYR A 280 27.99 6.56 14.19
CA TYR A 280 27.50 6.95 15.49
C TYR A 280 27.13 5.78 16.38
N PHE A 281 26.88 4.60 15.83
CA PHE A 281 26.66 3.39 16.62
C PHE A 281 27.85 3.02 17.52
N HIS A 282 29.07 3.40 17.10
CA HIS A 282 30.31 3.13 17.83
C HIS A 282 30.57 4.14 18.96
N MET A 283 29.79 5.24 19.04
CA MET A 283 30.02 6.28 20.07
C MET A 283 29.98 5.75 21.51
N PRO A 284 29.08 4.82 21.90
CA PRO A 284 29.07 4.28 23.26
C PRO A 284 30.41 3.70 23.69
N TYR A 285 31.12 3.01 22.81
CA TYR A 285 32.46 2.48 23.09
C TYR A 285 33.51 3.56 23.33
N LEU A 286 33.36 4.74 22.71
CA LEU A 286 34.26 5.88 22.90
C LEU A 286 34.02 6.60 24.25
N PHE A 287 32.81 6.51 24.80
CA PHE A 287 32.42 7.19 26.03
C PHE A 287 32.31 6.25 27.23
N ALA A 288 32.33 4.94 27.04
CA ALA A 288 32.36 3.97 28.11
C ALA A 288 33.62 4.15 28.97
N LYS A 289 33.49 3.95 30.29
CA LYS A 289 34.63 3.98 31.20
C LYS A 289 35.58 2.82 30.92
N ASP A 290 35.00 1.64 30.64
CA ASP A 290 35.68 0.47 30.15
C ASP A 290 34.87 -0.07 28.98
N PRO A 291 35.40 -0.02 27.75
CA PRO A 291 34.73 -0.60 26.57
C PRO A 291 34.49 -2.11 26.70
N ASP A 292 35.31 -2.81 27.46
CA ASP A 292 35.18 -4.27 27.66
C ASP A 292 33.98 -4.63 28.59
N ASP A 293 33.33 -3.64 29.22
CA ASP A 293 32.07 -3.84 29.98
C ASP A 293 30.83 -3.94 29.06
N ILE A 294 30.96 -3.72 27.73
CA ILE A 294 29.87 -3.87 26.77
C ILE A 294 29.92 -5.26 26.15
N ASP A 295 29.34 -6.23 26.85
CA ASP A 295 29.36 -7.65 26.47
C ASP A 295 28.18 -8.02 25.56
N ARG A 296 27.01 -7.35 25.71
CA ARG A 296 25.81 -7.69 24.96
C ARG A 296 25.07 -6.48 24.40
N VAL A 297 24.88 -6.49 23.09
CA VAL A 297 24.28 -5.37 22.34
C VAL A 297 23.01 -5.83 21.65
N LEU A 298 21.94 -5.02 21.71
CA LEU A 298 20.71 -5.23 20.97
C LEU A 298 20.56 -4.15 19.91
N PHE A 299 20.33 -4.58 18.66
CA PHE A 299 19.82 -3.72 17.61
C PHE A 299 18.34 -3.98 17.42
N VAL A 300 17.52 -2.91 17.48
CA VAL A 300 16.11 -2.94 17.11
C VAL A 300 15.99 -2.31 15.73
N GLY A 301 15.74 -3.16 14.73
CA GLY A 301 15.86 -2.87 13.31
C GLY A 301 17.20 -3.36 12.75
N GLY A 302 17.14 -4.13 11.66
CA GLY A 302 18.31 -4.71 11.01
C GLY A 302 18.70 -4.01 9.71
N GLY A 303 17.68 -3.67 8.91
CA GLY A 303 17.89 -3.19 7.54
C GLY A 303 18.82 -4.14 6.76
N GLY A 304 19.87 -3.62 6.12
CA GLY A 304 20.92 -4.43 5.49
C GLY A 304 21.93 -5.02 6.48
N PHE A 305 21.71 -4.92 7.78
CA PHE A 305 22.58 -5.42 8.86
C PHE A 305 24.03 -4.91 8.81
N THR A 306 24.29 -3.82 8.11
CA THR A 306 25.65 -3.30 7.94
C THR A 306 26.26 -2.81 9.27
N GLY A 307 25.43 -2.21 10.16
CA GLY A 307 25.83 -1.85 11.51
C GLY A 307 26.07 -3.08 12.41
N PRO A 308 25.06 -3.95 12.63
CA PRO A 308 25.20 -5.14 13.47
C PRO A 308 26.35 -6.06 13.08
N LYS A 309 26.49 -6.33 11.77
CA LYS A 309 27.58 -7.17 11.24
C LYS A 309 28.95 -6.61 11.59
N ARG A 310 29.14 -5.29 11.43
CA ARG A 310 30.39 -4.65 11.76
C ARG A 310 30.66 -4.66 13.27
N PHE A 311 29.62 -4.47 14.10
CA PHE A 311 29.74 -4.58 15.55
C PHE A 311 30.26 -5.96 15.97
N ALA A 312 29.64 -7.02 15.46
CA ALA A 312 30.08 -8.38 15.75
C ALA A 312 31.52 -8.68 15.28
N ALA A 313 31.95 -8.02 14.19
CA ALA A 313 33.31 -8.20 13.67
C ALA A 313 34.37 -7.35 14.40
N GLU A 314 33.99 -6.19 14.96
CA GLU A 314 34.94 -5.23 15.52
C GLU A 314 35.08 -5.35 17.05
N TYR A 315 33.98 -5.76 17.72
CA TYR A 315 33.94 -5.86 19.19
C TYR A 315 33.73 -7.30 19.65
N ASN A 316 34.26 -7.61 20.81
CA ASN A 316 34.07 -8.95 21.42
C ASN A 316 32.73 -9.02 22.19
N ALA A 317 31.65 -8.50 21.56
CA ALA A 317 30.32 -8.47 22.12
C ALA A 317 29.37 -9.41 21.37
N THR A 318 28.39 -9.98 22.09
CA THR A 318 27.29 -10.69 21.47
C THR A 318 26.25 -9.69 20.98
N VAL A 319 25.94 -9.69 19.70
CA VAL A 319 24.98 -8.81 19.05
C VAL A 319 23.70 -9.56 18.73
N ASP A 320 22.61 -9.19 19.37
CA ASP A 320 21.27 -9.64 19.01
C ASP A 320 20.61 -8.57 18.10
N VAL A 321 19.98 -8.99 17.02
CA VAL A 321 19.24 -8.09 16.11
C VAL A 321 17.80 -8.55 16.03
N VAL A 322 16.86 -7.63 16.23
CA VAL A 322 15.42 -7.90 16.08
C VAL A 322 14.89 -7.13 14.90
N GLU A 323 14.48 -7.84 13.86
CA GLU A 323 13.90 -7.28 12.64
C GLU A 323 12.45 -7.79 12.47
N ILE A 324 11.55 -6.85 12.21
CA ILE A 324 10.11 -7.15 12.13
C ILE A 324 9.73 -7.81 10.81
N ASP A 325 10.42 -7.47 9.73
CA ASP A 325 10.14 -7.96 8.39
C ASP A 325 11.05 -9.16 8.05
N PRO A 326 10.52 -10.38 7.95
CA PRO A 326 11.32 -11.55 7.62
C PRO A 326 12.01 -11.43 6.26
N GLU A 327 11.38 -10.74 5.29
CA GLU A 327 11.96 -10.55 3.96
C GLU A 327 13.22 -9.68 4.01
N VAL A 328 13.26 -8.68 4.91
CA VAL A 328 14.48 -7.88 5.15
C VAL A 328 15.62 -8.76 5.65
N ILE A 329 15.33 -9.73 6.52
CA ILE A 329 16.32 -10.70 7.02
C ILE A 329 16.86 -11.56 5.87
N ASP A 330 15.96 -12.10 5.05
CA ASP A 330 16.34 -12.98 3.94
C ASP A 330 17.17 -12.21 2.90
N VAL A 331 16.77 -10.99 2.57
CA VAL A 331 17.52 -10.09 1.67
C VAL A 331 18.89 -9.72 2.26
N ALA A 332 18.96 -9.46 3.56
CA ALA A 332 20.25 -9.17 4.21
C ALA A 332 21.22 -10.37 4.13
N LYS A 333 20.72 -11.57 4.33
CA LYS A 333 21.52 -12.81 4.18
C LYS A 333 21.97 -13.03 2.74
N GLU A 334 21.08 -12.86 1.76
CA GLU A 334 21.36 -13.15 0.36
C GLU A 334 22.21 -12.06 -0.31
N TYR A 335 21.89 -10.77 -0.06
CA TYR A 335 22.48 -9.66 -0.82
C TYR A 335 23.51 -8.85 -0.03
N PHE A 336 23.48 -8.86 1.32
CA PHE A 336 24.37 -8.06 2.16
C PHE A 336 25.41 -8.88 2.93
N ARG A 337 25.59 -10.14 2.57
CA ARG A 337 26.58 -11.04 3.16
C ARG A 337 26.47 -11.13 4.69
N VAL A 338 25.24 -11.27 5.17
CA VAL A 338 24.94 -11.43 6.60
C VAL A 338 24.89 -12.92 6.92
N GLU A 339 25.70 -13.34 7.88
CA GLU A 339 25.74 -14.71 8.39
C GLU A 339 25.55 -14.69 9.90
N GLU A 340 24.71 -15.56 10.42
CA GLU A 340 24.59 -15.79 11.86
C GLU A 340 25.85 -16.48 12.39
N SER A 341 26.27 -16.10 13.59
CA SER A 341 27.45 -16.62 14.25
C SER A 341 27.22 -16.69 15.76
N GLU A 342 28.22 -17.17 16.51
CA GLU A 342 28.16 -17.12 17.98
C GLU A 342 28.05 -15.67 18.51
N GLN A 343 28.50 -14.68 17.72
CA GLN A 343 28.49 -13.26 18.07
C GLN A 343 27.33 -12.47 17.42
N LEU A 344 26.63 -12.99 16.42
CA LEU A 344 25.55 -12.33 15.73
C LEU A 344 24.31 -13.22 15.64
N ASN A 345 23.29 -12.90 16.43
CA ASN A 345 22.02 -13.62 16.46
C ASN A 345 20.92 -12.76 15.83
N ILE A 346 20.08 -13.37 15.00
CA ILE A 346 19.00 -12.71 14.28
C ILE A 346 17.65 -13.23 14.77
N HIS A 347 16.77 -12.31 15.17
CA HIS A 347 15.44 -12.62 15.67
C HIS A 347 14.38 -11.94 14.80
N ASN A 348 13.46 -12.70 14.22
CA ASN A 348 12.33 -12.13 13.53
C ASN A 348 11.20 -11.80 14.53
N GLY A 349 10.81 -10.52 14.60
CA GLY A 349 9.71 -10.10 15.46
C GLY A 349 9.66 -8.60 15.76
N ASP A 350 8.65 -8.21 16.51
CA ASP A 350 8.49 -6.85 17.02
C ASP A 350 9.48 -6.58 18.17
N GLY A 351 10.29 -5.51 18.02
CA GLY A 351 11.36 -5.19 18.99
C GLY A 351 10.86 -4.93 20.40
N ARG A 352 9.68 -4.27 20.55
CA ARG A 352 9.07 -4.05 21.85
C ARG A 352 8.63 -5.35 22.52
N ARG A 353 8.02 -6.23 21.73
CA ARG A 353 7.60 -7.55 22.21
C ARG A 353 8.79 -8.42 22.58
N TYR A 354 9.86 -8.36 21.81
CA TYR A 354 11.09 -9.06 22.09
C TYR A 354 11.69 -8.64 23.42
N LEU A 355 11.88 -7.32 23.65
CA LEU A 355 12.44 -6.78 24.91
C LEU A 355 11.58 -7.11 26.13
N ARG A 356 10.26 -7.21 25.98
CA ARG A 356 9.37 -7.61 27.09
C ARG A 356 9.46 -9.09 27.46
N ASN A 357 9.87 -9.93 26.54
CA ASN A 357 9.83 -11.39 26.68
C ASN A 357 11.22 -12.02 26.79
N THR A 358 12.29 -11.30 26.47
CA THR A 358 13.66 -11.79 26.60
C THR A 358 14.07 -11.89 28.07
N ASN A 359 14.90 -12.89 28.37
CA ASN A 359 15.56 -13.03 29.67
C ASN A 359 16.96 -12.41 29.67
N HIS A 360 17.40 -11.86 28.54
CA HIS A 360 18.71 -11.22 28.41
C HIS A 360 18.65 -9.77 28.85
N THR A 361 19.72 -9.29 29.45
CA THR A 361 20.01 -7.88 29.71
C THR A 361 21.02 -7.40 28.69
N TYR A 362 20.94 -6.13 28.33
CA TYR A 362 21.79 -5.54 27.30
C TYR A 362 22.53 -4.33 27.89
N ASP A 363 23.81 -4.23 27.59
CA ASP A 363 24.66 -3.10 28.01
C ASP A 363 24.47 -1.91 27.06
N LEU A 364 24.08 -2.21 25.81
CA LEU A 364 23.79 -1.23 24.78
C LEU A 364 22.55 -1.64 23.96
N ILE A 365 21.63 -0.71 23.77
CA ILE A 365 20.49 -0.87 22.86
C ILE A 365 20.57 0.21 21.78
N VAL A 366 20.64 -0.22 20.53
CA VAL A 366 20.65 0.64 19.36
C VAL A 366 19.26 0.59 18.70
N LEU A 367 18.57 1.72 18.63
CA LEU A 367 17.28 1.83 17.94
C LEU A 367 17.54 2.32 16.51
N ASP A 368 17.59 1.40 15.55
CA ASP A 368 17.77 1.69 14.11
C ASP A 368 16.52 1.32 13.31
N ALA A 369 15.35 1.39 13.96
CA ALA A 369 14.06 1.16 13.33
C ALA A 369 13.43 2.48 12.91
N TYR A 370 13.69 2.90 11.68
CA TYR A 370 13.14 4.13 11.11
C TYR A 370 12.11 3.83 10.04
N LYS A 371 11.01 4.61 10.03
CA LYS A 371 10.11 4.71 8.90
C LYS A 371 10.23 6.13 8.33
N LYS A 372 10.90 6.25 7.19
CA LYS A 372 11.31 7.52 6.59
C LYS A 372 12.26 8.30 7.53
N ASP A 373 11.78 9.35 8.20
CA ASP A 373 12.53 10.24 9.10
C ASP A 373 12.07 10.13 10.57
N LYS A 374 11.30 9.09 10.92
CA LYS A 374 10.69 8.95 12.25
C LYS A 374 10.85 7.54 12.79
N VAL A 375 11.23 7.47 14.05
CA VAL A 375 11.14 6.23 14.82
C VAL A 375 9.66 5.88 15.04
N PRO A 376 9.25 4.60 14.87
CA PRO A 376 7.88 4.18 15.18
C PRO A 376 7.48 4.58 16.61
N PHE A 377 6.30 5.17 16.77
CA PHE A 377 5.84 5.74 18.03
C PHE A 377 5.93 4.74 19.22
N GLN A 378 5.62 3.47 18.98
CA GLN A 378 5.69 2.43 20.00
C GLN A 378 7.10 2.17 20.55
N LEU A 379 8.14 2.62 19.86
CA LEU A 379 9.54 2.52 20.29
C LEU A 379 10.05 3.82 20.96
N THR A 380 9.20 4.82 21.14
CA THR A 380 9.56 6.13 21.75
C THR A 380 8.75 6.45 22.99
N THR A 381 7.95 5.51 23.52
CA THR A 381 7.16 5.71 24.72
C THR A 381 8.00 5.50 25.99
N VAL A 382 7.61 6.15 27.09
CA VAL A 382 8.28 6.00 28.40
C VAL A 382 8.31 4.54 28.86
N GLU A 383 7.25 3.76 28.54
CA GLU A 383 7.16 2.35 28.91
C GLU A 383 8.08 1.45 28.07
N PHE A 384 8.60 1.96 26.97
CA PHE A 384 9.58 1.25 26.16
C PHE A 384 11.01 1.56 26.59
N MET A 385 11.29 2.84 26.90
CA MET A 385 12.59 3.31 27.38
C MET A 385 12.84 2.89 28.84
#